data_5be3dadbefaca2cdc750054c6566a27f
#
_entry.id   5be3dadbefaca2cdc750054c6566a27f
#
_cell.length_a   1.000
_cell.length_b   1.000
_cell.length_c   1.000
_cell.angle_alpha   90.00
_cell.angle_beta   90.00
_cell.angle_gamma   90.00
#
_symmetry.space_group_name_H-M   'P 1'
#
loop_
_entity.id
_entity.type
_entity.pdbx_description
1 polymer ?
#
loop_
_entity_poly.entity_id
_entity_poly.type
_entity_poly.pdbx_seq_one_letter_code
_entity_poly.pdbx_strand_id
1 'polypeptide(L)'
;MTKVVGIWRYPVKSMAGERLSAVELTGAGFVGDRVVQVYDAHGRIVTARRFPRLLRLRSTLGPEGEPLVDGMPWDSPEAAARVEAAVAPGARLERFEGLERFDILPLLVCTDGAVSMFGRDVRRLR
;
A
#
# COMPACT_ATOMS: atom_id res chain seq x y z
N MET A 1 4.58 29.71 -5.01
CA MET A 1 3.38 28.88 -5.26
C MET A 1 3.67 27.44 -4.89
N THR A 2 2.79 26.83 -4.15
CA THR A 2 2.90 25.40 -3.81
C THR A 2 2.38 24.56 -4.97
N LYS A 3 3.12 23.53 -5.35
CA LYS A 3 2.68 22.58 -6.38
C LYS A 3 2.97 21.14 -5.97
N VAL A 4 2.20 20.22 -6.49
CA VAL A 4 2.42 18.79 -6.29
C VAL A 4 3.53 18.34 -7.24
N VAL A 5 4.58 17.71 -6.69
CA VAL A 5 5.73 17.22 -7.46
C VAL A 5 5.79 15.69 -7.52
N GLY A 6 4.98 15.01 -6.75
CA GLY A 6 4.91 13.55 -6.77
C GLY A 6 3.64 13.04 -6.11
N ILE A 7 3.11 11.96 -6.66
CA ILE A 7 1.92 11.29 -6.17
C ILE A 7 2.25 9.80 -6.07
N TRP A 8 1.97 9.19 -4.92
CA TRP A 8 2.12 7.75 -4.69
C TRP A 8 0.82 7.14 -4.23
N ARG A 9 0.50 5.96 -4.76
CA ARG A 9 -0.64 5.16 -4.35
C ARG A 9 -0.14 3.80 -3.87
N TYR A 10 -0.80 3.27 -2.84
CA TYR A 10 -0.48 1.99 -2.20
C TYR A 10 -1.70 1.07 -2.28
N PRO A 11 -1.91 0.36 -3.39
CA PRO A 11 -3.10 -0.49 -3.53
C PRO A 11 -3.24 -1.55 -2.44
N VAL A 12 -2.09 -2.11 -1.98
CA VAL A 12 -2.07 -3.05 -0.85
C VAL A 12 -1.40 -2.39 0.34
N LYS A 13 -2.10 -2.34 1.46
CA LYS A 13 -1.57 -1.77 2.71
C LYS A 13 -0.28 -2.49 3.13
N SER A 14 0.72 -1.73 3.55
CA SER A 14 2.03 -2.20 4.06
C SER A 14 3.02 -2.67 2.99
N MET A 15 2.66 -2.68 1.72
CA MET A 15 3.58 -2.95 0.62
C MET A 15 4.16 -1.66 0.05
N ALA A 16 5.21 -1.77 -0.76
CA ALA A 16 5.68 -0.65 -1.56
C ALA A 16 4.60 -0.30 -2.59
N GLY A 17 4.45 0.99 -2.88
CA GLY A 17 3.42 1.47 -3.79
C GLY A 17 3.95 1.87 -5.16
N GLU A 18 3.17 2.66 -5.87
CA GLU A 18 3.47 3.13 -7.22
C GLU A 18 3.43 4.65 -7.31
N ARG A 19 4.32 5.20 -8.13
CA ARG A 19 4.30 6.62 -8.46
C ARG A 19 3.38 6.86 -9.64
N LEU A 20 2.55 7.90 -9.55
CA LEU A 20 1.57 8.26 -10.56
C LEU A 20 1.79 9.68 -11.06
N SER A 21 1.43 9.94 -12.31
CA SER A 21 1.35 11.31 -12.85
C SER A 21 0.03 11.98 -12.54
N ALA A 22 -1.03 11.20 -12.34
CA ALA A 22 -2.36 11.67 -11.98
C ALA A 22 -3.13 10.57 -11.25
N VAL A 23 -4.08 10.97 -10.42
CA VAL A 23 -4.95 10.05 -9.68
C VAL A 23 -6.28 10.73 -9.38
N GLU A 24 -7.35 9.95 -9.34
CA GLU A 24 -8.65 10.44 -8.92
C GLU A 24 -8.70 10.52 -7.39
N LEU A 25 -9.07 11.68 -6.86
CA LEU A 25 -9.24 11.92 -5.43
C LEU A 25 -10.73 11.98 -5.09
N THR A 26 -11.14 11.19 -4.11
CA THR A 26 -12.51 11.17 -3.58
C THR A 26 -12.50 11.50 -2.09
N GLY A 27 -13.68 11.58 -1.48
CA GLY A 27 -13.79 11.72 -0.01
C GLY A 27 -13.18 10.57 0.76
N ALA A 28 -12.98 9.41 0.12
CA ALA A 28 -12.32 8.23 0.71
C ALA A 28 -10.82 8.15 0.35
N GLY A 29 -10.22 9.21 -0.20
CA GLY A 29 -8.82 9.25 -0.61
C GLY A 29 -8.64 8.93 -2.10
N PHE A 30 -7.45 8.48 -2.48
CA PHE A 30 -7.17 8.09 -3.86
C PHE A 30 -7.92 6.81 -4.22
N VAL A 31 -8.52 6.79 -5.40
CA VAL A 31 -9.16 5.59 -5.92
C VAL A 31 -8.13 4.46 -6.01
N GLY A 32 -8.46 3.30 -5.44
CA GLY A 32 -7.60 2.12 -5.44
C GLY A 32 -6.50 2.10 -4.38
N ASP A 33 -6.50 3.08 -3.45
CA ASP A 33 -5.48 3.14 -2.40
C ASP A 33 -5.87 2.28 -1.19
N ARG A 34 -4.96 1.38 -0.78
CA ARG A 34 -5.10 0.52 0.40
C ARG A 34 -6.41 -0.27 0.47
N VAL A 35 -6.87 -0.74 -0.69
CA VAL A 35 -8.11 -1.51 -0.80
C VAL A 35 -7.96 -2.99 -0.47
N VAL A 36 -6.71 -3.48 -0.36
CA VAL A 36 -6.37 -4.84 0.04
C VAL A 36 -5.44 -4.78 1.25
N GLN A 37 -5.65 -5.68 2.19
CA GLN A 37 -4.85 -5.76 3.42
C GLN A 37 -4.32 -7.18 3.61
N VAL A 38 -3.25 -7.28 4.42
CA VAL A 38 -2.65 -8.56 4.80
C VAL A 38 -3.17 -8.97 6.18
N TYR A 39 -3.54 -10.23 6.30
CA TYR A 39 -3.97 -10.85 7.55
C TYR A 39 -3.08 -12.05 7.87
N ASP A 40 -2.84 -12.31 9.16
CA ASP A 40 -2.16 -13.52 9.58
C ASP A 40 -3.11 -14.73 9.61
N ALA A 41 -2.59 -15.91 9.96
CA ALA A 41 -3.37 -17.13 10.06
C ALA A 41 -4.50 -17.06 11.10
N HIS A 42 -4.41 -16.12 12.05
CA HIS A 42 -5.40 -15.92 13.09
C HIS A 42 -6.42 -14.82 12.75
N GLY A 43 -6.35 -14.26 11.53
CA GLY A 43 -7.27 -13.22 11.10
C GLY A 43 -6.95 -11.83 11.62
N ARG A 44 -5.75 -11.59 12.11
CA ARG A 44 -5.31 -10.27 12.56
C ARG A 44 -4.63 -9.52 11.43
N ILE A 45 -4.87 -8.20 11.38
CA ILE A 45 -4.20 -7.33 10.41
C ILE A 45 -2.70 -7.32 10.68
N VAL A 46 -1.94 -7.48 9.60
CA VAL A 46 -0.48 -7.46 9.61
C VAL A 46 0.00 -6.18 8.92
N THR A 47 1.00 -5.53 9.50
CA THR A 47 1.58 -4.31 8.93
C THR A 47 3.09 -4.44 8.76
N ALA A 48 3.66 -3.55 7.93
CA ALA A 48 5.10 -3.50 7.70
C ALA A 48 5.90 -3.10 8.95
N ARG A 49 5.27 -2.50 9.95
CA ARG A 49 5.95 -2.21 11.24
C ARG A 49 6.44 -3.49 11.90
N ARG A 50 5.61 -4.53 11.86
CA ARG A 50 5.94 -5.83 12.45
C ARG A 50 6.66 -6.75 11.46
N PHE A 51 6.30 -6.65 10.17
CA PHE A 51 6.87 -7.50 9.13
C PHE A 51 7.45 -6.64 7.99
N PRO A 52 8.65 -6.07 8.19
CA PRO A 52 9.25 -5.14 7.21
C PRO A 52 9.49 -5.74 5.83
N ARG A 53 9.57 -7.05 5.71
CA ARG A 53 9.72 -7.73 4.40
C ARG A 53 8.57 -7.45 3.45
N LEU A 54 7.39 -7.08 3.96
CA LEU A 54 6.27 -6.66 3.12
C LEU A 54 6.61 -5.45 2.23
N LEU A 55 7.52 -4.58 2.68
CA LEU A 55 7.97 -3.43 1.90
C LEU A 55 8.79 -3.81 0.65
N ARG A 56 9.24 -5.06 0.55
CA ARG A 56 9.92 -5.58 -0.64
C ARG A 56 8.93 -6.00 -1.74
N LEU A 57 7.68 -6.22 -1.38
CA LEU A 57 6.62 -6.52 -2.33
C LEU A 57 6.07 -5.21 -2.88
N ARG A 58 5.94 -5.13 -4.19
CA ARG A 58 5.43 -3.93 -4.86
C ARG A 58 3.97 -4.11 -5.21
N SER A 59 3.12 -3.17 -4.80
CA SER A 59 1.73 -3.15 -5.20
C SER A 59 1.48 -2.06 -6.23
N THR A 60 0.72 -2.41 -7.25
CA THR A 60 0.29 -1.50 -8.32
C THR A 60 -1.19 -1.77 -8.58
N LEU A 61 -1.86 -0.83 -9.24
CA LEU A 61 -3.23 -1.04 -9.70
C LEU A 61 -3.19 -1.49 -11.16
N GLY A 62 -3.78 -2.63 -11.45
CA GLY A 62 -3.87 -3.14 -12.82
C GLY A 62 -4.85 -2.36 -13.69
N PRO A 63 -4.87 -2.61 -15.00
CA PRO A 63 -5.71 -1.87 -15.94
C PRO A 63 -7.20 -1.99 -15.67
N GLU A 64 -7.63 -3.03 -14.99
CA GLU A 64 -9.04 -3.24 -14.62
C GLU A 64 -9.40 -2.67 -13.25
N GLY A 65 -8.48 -1.96 -12.60
CA GLY A 65 -8.69 -1.38 -11.28
C GLY A 65 -8.47 -2.33 -10.11
N GLU A 66 -7.93 -3.51 -10.34
CA GLU A 66 -7.62 -4.48 -9.29
C GLU A 66 -6.13 -4.42 -8.90
N PRO A 67 -5.80 -4.52 -7.61
CA PRO A 67 -4.41 -4.52 -7.18
C PRO A 67 -3.61 -5.70 -7.72
N LEU A 68 -2.34 -5.42 -8.02
CA LEU A 68 -1.34 -6.43 -8.39
C LEU A 68 -0.23 -6.43 -7.33
N VAL A 69 0.26 -7.60 -6.98
CA VAL A 69 1.43 -7.78 -6.13
C VAL A 69 2.56 -8.32 -6.99
N ASP A 70 3.63 -7.55 -7.15
CA ASP A 70 4.74 -7.86 -8.06
C ASP A 70 4.26 -8.25 -9.47
N GLY A 71 3.23 -7.56 -9.96
CA GLY A 71 2.64 -7.80 -11.27
C GLY A 71 1.63 -8.94 -11.34
N MET A 72 1.36 -9.63 -10.24
CA MET A 72 0.39 -10.75 -10.18
C MET A 72 -0.91 -10.31 -9.49
N PRO A 73 -2.07 -10.83 -9.92
CA PRO A 73 -3.33 -10.51 -9.23
C PRO A 73 -3.23 -10.75 -7.72
N TRP A 74 -3.77 -9.82 -6.94
CA TRP A 74 -3.68 -9.90 -5.47
C TRP A 74 -4.32 -11.16 -4.89
N ASP A 75 -5.33 -11.71 -5.56
CA ASP A 75 -6.06 -12.91 -5.14
C ASP A 75 -5.49 -14.20 -5.76
N SER A 76 -4.34 -14.12 -6.42
CA SER A 76 -3.68 -15.28 -7.02
C SER A 76 -2.90 -16.11 -5.99
N PRO A 77 -2.71 -17.42 -6.25
CA PRO A 77 -1.85 -18.25 -5.40
C PRO A 77 -0.40 -17.74 -5.34
N GLU A 78 0.11 -17.14 -6.41
CA GLU A 78 1.46 -16.58 -6.47
C GLU A 78 1.62 -15.38 -5.53
N ALA A 79 0.63 -14.49 -5.49
CA ALA A 79 0.63 -13.37 -4.56
C ALA A 79 0.54 -13.88 -3.11
N ALA A 80 -0.31 -14.85 -2.84
CA ALA A 80 -0.42 -15.47 -1.52
C ALA A 80 0.91 -16.09 -1.06
N ALA A 81 1.61 -16.79 -1.94
CA ALA A 81 2.91 -17.39 -1.63
C ALA A 81 3.96 -16.33 -1.24
N ARG A 82 3.98 -15.20 -1.94
CA ARG A 82 4.89 -14.09 -1.63
C ARG A 82 4.58 -13.45 -0.29
N VAL A 83 3.32 -13.30 0.04
CA VAL A 83 2.89 -12.77 1.34
C VAL A 83 3.25 -13.73 2.47
N GLU A 84 3.03 -15.03 2.30
CA GLU A 84 3.45 -16.04 3.29
C GLU A 84 4.96 -16.01 3.54
N ALA A 85 5.75 -15.86 2.48
CA ALA A 85 7.21 -15.75 2.60
C ALA A 85 7.65 -14.49 3.35
N ALA A 86 6.89 -13.39 3.23
CA ALA A 86 7.20 -12.13 3.90
C ALA A 86 6.71 -12.07 5.34
N VAL A 87 5.71 -12.84 5.69
CA VAL A 87 5.05 -12.82 7.01
C VAL A 87 5.23 -14.17 7.71
N ALA A 88 4.36 -15.13 7.42
CA ALA A 88 4.36 -16.46 8.03
C ALA A 88 3.35 -17.36 7.30
N PRO A 89 3.46 -18.68 7.43
CA PRO A 89 2.46 -19.59 6.87
C PRO A 89 1.05 -19.23 7.32
N GLY A 90 0.10 -19.28 6.38
CA GLY A 90 -1.30 -18.92 6.63
C GLY A 90 -1.62 -17.44 6.48
N ALA A 91 -0.63 -16.58 6.24
CA ALA A 91 -0.88 -15.19 5.89
C ALA A 91 -1.63 -15.09 4.56
N ARG A 92 -2.55 -14.15 4.47
CA ARG A 92 -3.41 -13.98 3.30
C ARG A 92 -3.73 -12.53 3.02
N LEU A 93 -4.20 -12.28 1.82
CA LEU A 93 -4.68 -10.99 1.37
C LEU A 93 -6.21 -11.00 1.33
N GLU A 94 -6.83 -9.93 1.78
CA GLU A 94 -8.29 -9.75 1.71
C GLU A 94 -8.61 -8.32 1.31
N ARG A 95 -9.69 -8.14 0.54
CA ARG A 95 -10.20 -6.82 0.20
C ARG A 95 -10.91 -6.21 1.41
N PHE A 96 -10.61 -4.95 1.68
CA PHE A 96 -11.27 -4.18 2.72
C PHE A 96 -11.26 -2.70 2.36
N GLU A 97 -12.40 -2.14 2.05
CA GLU A 97 -12.52 -0.75 1.59
C GLU A 97 -13.12 0.20 2.64
N GLY A 98 -13.29 -0.25 3.89
CA GLY A 98 -13.71 0.60 5.00
C GLY A 98 -12.69 1.69 5.31
N LEU A 99 -13.12 2.79 5.91
CA LEU A 99 -12.24 3.91 6.24
C LEU A 99 -11.18 3.54 7.29
N GLU A 100 -11.43 2.52 8.07
CA GLU A 100 -10.48 1.98 9.06
C GLU A 100 -9.22 1.38 8.42
N ARG A 101 -9.19 1.21 7.10
CA ARG A 101 -8.00 0.76 6.38
C ARG A 101 -6.83 1.74 6.47
N PHE A 102 -7.13 2.98 6.78
CA PHE A 102 -6.14 4.02 6.99
C PHE A 102 -5.75 4.11 8.46
N ASP A 103 -4.47 4.34 8.75
CA ASP A 103 -4.01 4.43 10.12
C ASP A 103 -4.56 5.69 10.82
N ILE A 104 -4.60 6.81 10.12
CA ILE A 104 -5.11 8.09 10.66
C ILE A 104 -6.06 8.72 9.64
N LEU A 105 -5.54 9.07 8.47
CA LEU A 105 -6.28 9.78 7.42
C LEU A 105 -6.03 9.12 6.06
N PRO A 106 -6.96 9.31 5.11
CA PRO A 106 -6.81 8.72 3.78
C PRO A 106 -5.63 9.27 2.97
N LEU A 107 -5.12 10.44 3.33
CA LEU A 107 -4.10 11.14 2.55
C LEU A 107 -2.99 11.65 3.46
N LEU A 108 -1.74 11.41 3.06
CA LEU A 108 -0.56 12.01 3.68
C LEU A 108 0.05 13.00 2.70
N VAL A 109 0.22 14.25 3.14
CA VAL A 109 0.87 15.30 2.36
C VAL A 109 2.20 15.66 3.02
N CYS A 110 3.28 15.62 2.26
CA CYS A 110 4.62 15.99 2.73
C CYS A 110 5.20 17.10 1.87
N THR A 111 5.98 17.98 2.48
CA THR A 111 6.76 18.98 1.75
C THR A 111 8.15 18.45 1.43
N ASP A 112 8.80 19.01 0.40
CA ASP A 112 10.18 18.67 0.05
C ASP A 112 11.12 18.91 1.24
N GLY A 113 10.91 20.00 1.99
CA GLY A 113 11.71 20.30 3.16
C GLY A 113 11.57 19.25 4.25
N ALA A 114 10.37 18.76 4.52
CA ALA A 114 10.15 17.70 5.51
C ALA A 114 10.82 16.40 5.08
N VAL A 115 10.71 16.03 3.80
CA VAL A 115 11.36 14.83 3.27
C VAL A 115 12.88 14.92 3.40
N SER A 116 13.47 16.06 3.01
CA SER A 116 14.91 16.29 3.12
C SER A 116 15.40 16.24 4.57
N MET A 117 14.65 16.84 5.51
CA MET A 117 15.00 16.85 6.92
C MET A 117 15.10 15.46 7.52
N PHE A 118 14.19 14.56 7.16
CA PHE A 118 14.18 13.21 7.69
C PHE A 118 15.10 12.25 6.93
N GLY A 119 15.61 12.66 5.77
CA GLY A 119 16.49 11.82 4.94
C GLY A 119 15.85 10.49 4.54
N ARG A 120 14.52 10.45 4.44
CA ARG A 120 13.77 9.23 4.17
C ARG A 120 13.24 9.19 2.75
N ASP A 121 13.15 8.00 2.23
CA ASP A 121 12.46 7.74 0.98
C ASP A 121 10.97 8.07 1.15
N VAL A 122 10.45 8.97 0.31
CA VAL A 122 9.04 9.38 0.37
C VAL A 122 8.08 8.19 0.22
N ARG A 123 8.51 7.13 -0.46
CA ARG A 123 7.70 5.92 -0.64
C ARG A 123 7.42 5.17 0.66
N ARG A 124 8.14 5.50 1.72
CA ARG A 124 8.00 4.89 3.06
C ARG A 124 7.32 5.80 4.07
N LEU A 125 6.96 7.01 3.67
CA LEU A 125 6.22 7.91 4.55
C LEU A 125 4.74 7.49 4.57
N ARG A 126 4.22 7.32 5.77
CA ARG A 126 2.83 6.90 5.99
C ARG A 126 2.23 7.62 7.18
#